data_a95dc6ae57e9e36ec219714824b18fd7
#
_entry.id   a95dc6ae57e9e36ec219714824b18fd7
#
_cell.length_a   1.000
_cell.length_b   1.000
_cell.length_c   1.000
_cell.angle_alpha   90.00
_cell.angle_beta   90.00
_cell.angle_gamma   90.00
#
_symmetry.space_group_name_H-M   'P 1'
#
loop_
_entity.id
_entity.type
_entity.pdbx_description
1 polymer ?
#
loop_
_entity_poly.entity_id
_entity_poly.type
_entity_poly.pdbx_seq_one_letter_code
_entity_poly.pdbx_strand_id
1 'polypeptide(L)'
;MWLLSAFLSASLLGFYDVFKKMALRGNAVIPVLFLNTLFCTLIFLPFIIGSAVGWLDDSSMFYVETCGWNIHKFIILKSIIVLSSWVFGYFAMKHLPITIVGPINATRPVMVLIGAMLVFGEQLNAWQWAGVLLAIISFFMLSRSGKKEGIDFKHDKWIYFLVLAAICGAISGLYDKFLMAPVANGGLGMSRMVVQSWYNIYQCAMMFTAMMLLWWPKRANTTPLHWHWSIVFISVFLSAADFVYLYALSMPAAMISIVSMVRRGSVIVSFLFGAAIFHEKNLKGKIVDLLLVLLGMICLYIGSR
;
A
#
# COMPACT_ATOMS: atom_id res chain seq x y z
N MET A 1 15.06 -5.99 17.66
CA MET A 1 14.15 -6.97 17.03
C MET A 1 13.10 -6.28 16.15
N TRP A 2 12.21 -5.42 16.70
CA TRP A 2 11.14 -4.78 15.91
C TRP A 2 11.63 -3.98 14.68
N LEU A 3 12.78 -3.31 14.77
CA LEU A 3 13.36 -2.55 13.65
C LEU A 3 13.77 -3.46 12.48
N LEU A 4 14.37 -4.61 12.77
CA LEU A 4 14.71 -5.62 11.74
C LEU A 4 13.45 -6.15 11.06
N SER A 5 12.39 -6.41 11.82
CA SER A 5 11.09 -6.81 11.25
C SER A 5 10.51 -5.71 10.37
N ALA A 6 10.64 -4.43 10.75
CA ALA A 6 10.21 -3.31 9.91
C ALA A 6 10.99 -3.24 8.58
N PHE A 7 12.32 -3.44 8.59
CA PHE A 7 13.12 -3.52 7.37
C PHE A 7 12.77 -4.73 6.52
N LEU A 8 12.53 -5.90 7.13
CA LEU A 8 12.09 -7.09 6.41
C LEU A 8 10.74 -6.85 5.73
N SER A 9 9.77 -6.25 6.44
CA SER A 9 8.48 -5.86 5.88
C SER A 9 8.64 -4.89 4.71
N ALA A 10 9.54 -3.89 4.83
CA ALA A 10 9.83 -2.96 3.75
C ALA A 10 10.40 -3.67 2.52
N SER A 11 11.34 -4.59 2.71
CA SER A 11 11.93 -5.36 1.61
C SER A 11 10.89 -6.23 0.90
N LEU A 12 10.05 -6.95 1.66
CA LEU A 12 8.97 -7.77 1.11
C LEU A 12 7.97 -6.92 0.32
N LEU A 13 7.63 -5.74 0.82
CA LEU A 13 6.74 -4.82 0.12
C LEU A 13 7.37 -4.26 -1.17
N GLY A 14 8.68 -4.07 -1.19
CA GLY A 14 9.42 -3.70 -2.41
C GLY A 14 9.35 -4.79 -3.47
N PHE A 15 9.54 -6.06 -3.09
CA PHE A 15 9.36 -7.20 -4.00
C PHE A 15 7.90 -7.33 -4.48
N TYR A 16 6.92 -7.12 -3.59
CA TYR A 16 5.52 -7.03 -4.00
C TYR A 16 5.32 -6.05 -5.16
N ASP A 17 5.90 -4.84 -5.10
CA ASP A 17 5.78 -3.85 -6.17
C ASP A 17 6.45 -4.32 -7.47
N VAL A 18 7.59 -4.99 -7.40
CA VAL A 18 8.28 -5.58 -8.56
C VAL A 18 7.42 -6.66 -9.20
N PHE A 19 6.93 -7.64 -8.43
CA PHE A 19 6.08 -8.72 -8.95
C PHE A 19 4.76 -8.19 -9.50
N LYS A 20 4.18 -7.17 -8.87
CA LYS A 20 3.01 -6.47 -9.38
C LYS A 20 3.26 -5.88 -10.76
N LYS A 21 4.38 -5.20 -10.96
CA LYS A 21 4.77 -4.67 -12.27
C LYS A 21 4.95 -5.79 -13.30
N MET A 22 5.61 -6.89 -12.93
CA MET A 22 5.79 -8.05 -13.80
C MET A 22 4.45 -8.68 -14.20
N ALA A 23 3.55 -8.89 -13.24
CA ALA A 23 2.25 -9.50 -13.48
C ALA A 23 1.33 -8.65 -14.36
N LEU A 24 1.47 -7.33 -14.31
CA LEU A 24 0.68 -6.40 -15.13
C LEU A 24 1.21 -6.25 -16.56
N ARG A 25 2.42 -6.72 -16.85
CA ARG A 25 3.00 -6.64 -18.19
C ARG A 25 2.24 -7.55 -19.15
N GLY A 26 1.55 -6.96 -20.13
CA GLY A 26 0.72 -7.70 -21.08
C GLY A 26 -0.61 -8.24 -20.53
N ASN A 27 -0.92 -8.04 -19.26
CA ASN A 27 -2.11 -8.52 -18.60
C ASN A 27 -3.16 -7.44 -18.32
N ALA A 28 -4.41 -7.85 -18.26
CA ALA A 28 -5.52 -7.00 -17.81
C ALA A 28 -5.42 -6.73 -16.31
N VAL A 29 -5.63 -5.47 -15.91
CA VAL A 29 -5.50 -5.02 -14.51
C VAL A 29 -6.54 -5.67 -13.60
N ILE A 30 -7.81 -5.66 -14.01
CA ILE A 30 -8.93 -6.14 -13.19
C ILE A 30 -8.78 -7.62 -12.80
N PRO A 31 -8.54 -8.58 -13.73
CA PRO A 31 -8.36 -9.97 -13.34
C PRO A 31 -7.08 -10.22 -12.53
N VAL A 32 -5.97 -9.51 -12.79
CA VAL A 32 -4.76 -9.64 -11.97
C VAL A 32 -5.03 -9.17 -10.54
N LEU A 33 -5.74 -8.05 -10.36
CA LEU A 33 -6.11 -7.55 -9.04
C LEU A 33 -7.11 -8.48 -8.34
N PHE A 34 -8.08 -9.06 -9.08
CA PHE A 34 -8.97 -10.09 -8.53
C PHE A 34 -8.19 -11.32 -8.03
N LEU A 35 -7.27 -11.86 -8.83
CA LEU A 35 -6.45 -13.00 -8.41
C LEU A 35 -5.58 -12.67 -7.20
N ASN A 36 -5.03 -11.46 -7.12
CA ASN A 36 -4.32 -11.01 -5.93
C ASN A 36 -5.22 -11.03 -4.69
N THR A 37 -6.42 -10.45 -4.76
CA THR A 37 -7.34 -10.45 -3.62
C THR A 37 -7.84 -11.87 -3.26
N LEU A 38 -8.02 -12.72 -4.26
CA LEU A 38 -8.38 -14.13 -4.06
C LEU A 38 -7.30 -14.90 -3.31
N PHE A 39 -6.03 -14.81 -3.76
CA PHE A 39 -4.93 -15.49 -3.08
C PHE A 39 -4.67 -14.92 -1.69
N CYS A 40 -4.79 -13.60 -1.47
CA CYS A 40 -4.75 -13.04 -0.12
C CYS A 40 -5.86 -13.62 0.76
N THR A 41 -7.08 -13.74 0.24
CA THR A 41 -8.20 -14.37 0.97
C THR A 41 -7.88 -15.83 1.33
N LEU A 42 -7.37 -16.61 0.38
CA LEU A 42 -6.99 -18.01 0.62
C LEU A 42 -5.89 -18.16 1.67
N ILE A 43 -4.96 -17.21 1.78
CA ILE A 43 -3.92 -17.20 2.82
C ILE A 43 -4.53 -16.96 4.21
N PHE A 44 -5.53 -16.05 4.33
CA PHE A 44 -6.12 -15.70 5.62
C PHE A 44 -7.32 -16.56 6.01
N LEU A 45 -7.95 -17.26 5.07
CA LEU A 45 -9.12 -18.12 5.32
C LEU A 45 -8.88 -19.21 6.38
N PRO A 46 -7.72 -19.92 6.42
CA PRO A 46 -7.44 -20.92 7.45
C PRO A 46 -7.44 -20.35 8.87
N PHE A 47 -7.04 -19.09 9.07
CA PHE A 47 -7.04 -18.44 10.38
C PHE A 47 -8.47 -18.13 10.85
N ILE A 48 -9.36 -17.70 9.93
CA ILE A 48 -10.78 -17.49 10.23
C ILE A 48 -11.43 -18.81 10.62
N ILE A 49 -11.24 -19.86 9.81
CA ILE A 49 -11.82 -21.18 10.07
C ILE A 49 -11.24 -21.78 11.34
N GLY A 50 -9.91 -21.72 11.54
CA GLY A 50 -9.25 -22.24 12.73
C GLY A 50 -9.73 -21.59 14.02
N SER A 51 -9.97 -20.28 13.98
CA SER A 51 -10.53 -19.54 15.13
C SER A 51 -12.01 -19.90 15.36
N ALA A 52 -12.80 -20.06 14.29
CA ALA A 52 -14.22 -20.41 14.40
C ALA A 52 -14.44 -21.84 14.93
N VAL A 53 -13.54 -22.78 14.61
CA VAL A 53 -13.60 -24.20 15.04
C VAL A 53 -12.91 -24.40 16.40
N GLY A 54 -12.22 -23.36 16.93
CA GLY A 54 -11.52 -23.45 18.22
C GLY A 54 -10.14 -24.10 18.16
N TRP A 55 -9.52 -24.20 16.98
CA TRP A 55 -8.11 -24.61 16.82
C TRP A 55 -7.12 -23.51 17.18
N LEU A 56 -7.55 -22.25 17.04
CA LEU A 56 -6.83 -21.08 17.46
C LEU A 56 -7.58 -20.43 18.61
N ASP A 57 -6.88 -20.17 19.70
CA ASP A 57 -7.38 -19.50 20.89
C ASP A 57 -6.88 -18.05 20.98
N ASP A 58 -7.38 -17.31 21.95
CA ASP A 58 -7.08 -15.89 22.17
C ASP A 58 -5.59 -15.62 22.42
N SER A 59 -4.81 -16.65 22.81
CA SER A 59 -3.36 -16.53 23.03
C SER A 59 -2.57 -16.51 21.72
N SER A 60 -3.19 -16.98 20.62
CA SER A 60 -2.54 -17.03 19.31
C SER A 60 -2.53 -15.66 18.65
N MET A 61 -1.36 -15.26 18.12
CA MET A 61 -1.25 -14.04 17.31
C MET A 61 -2.04 -14.09 15.99
N PHE A 62 -2.53 -15.27 15.62
CA PHE A 62 -3.32 -15.53 14.41
C PHE A 62 -4.82 -15.64 14.71
N TYR A 63 -5.22 -15.47 15.96
CA TYR A 63 -6.62 -15.54 16.35
C TYR A 63 -7.45 -14.45 15.70
N VAL A 64 -8.57 -14.84 15.10
CA VAL A 64 -9.56 -13.96 14.50
C VAL A 64 -10.80 -13.96 15.36
N GLU A 65 -10.98 -12.92 16.15
CA GLU A 65 -12.14 -12.74 17.03
C GLU A 65 -13.43 -12.69 16.21
N THR A 66 -14.48 -13.33 16.73
CA THR A 66 -15.82 -13.23 16.14
C THR A 66 -16.39 -11.85 16.37
N CYS A 67 -16.85 -11.20 15.33
CA CYS A 67 -17.36 -9.83 15.41
C CYS A 67 -18.78 -9.72 14.84
N GLY A 68 -19.58 -8.81 15.44
CA GLY A 68 -20.93 -8.52 14.99
C GLY A 68 -20.98 -7.59 13.77
N TRP A 69 -22.15 -7.47 13.16
CA TRP A 69 -22.37 -6.63 11.97
C TRP A 69 -21.95 -5.17 12.16
N ASN A 70 -22.02 -4.66 13.37
CA ASN A 70 -21.55 -3.30 13.72
C ASN A 70 -20.07 -3.06 13.42
N ILE A 71 -19.24 -4.09 13.47
CA ILE A 71 -17.82 -4.05 13.15
C ILE A 71 -17.60 -4.24 11.64
N HIS A 72 -18.31 -5.19 11.03
CA HIS A 72 -18.18 -5.50 9.61
C HIS A 72 -18.43 -4.28 8.70
N LYS A 73 -19.38 -3.41 9.02
CA LYS A 73 -19.64 -2.16 8.25
C LYS A 73 -18.39 -1.27 8.12
N PHE A 74 -17.61 -1.16 9.18
CA PHE A 74 -16.34 -0.39 9.14
C PHE A 74 -15.28 -1.09 8.30
N ILE A 75 -15.20 -2.42 8.36
CA ILE A 75 -14.26 -3.20 7.54
C ILE A 75 -14.64 -3.13 6.05
N ILE A 76 -15.94 -3.14 5.74
CA ILE A 76 -16.43 -2.95 4.36
C ILE A 76 -16.01 -1.57 3.83
N LEU A 77 -16.21 -0.51 4.62
CA LEU A 77 -15.77 0.83 4.23
C LEU A 77 -14.25 0.90 4.02
N LYS A 78 -13.46 0.30 4.93
CA LYS A 78 -12.01 0.14 4.74
C LYS A 78 -11.71 -0.56 3.42
N SER A 79 -12.41 -1.66 3.11
CA SER A 79 -12.18 -2.45 1.90
C SER A 79 -12.43 -1.61 0.64
N ILE A 80 -13.45 -0.77 0.63
CA ILE A 80 -13.73 0.16 -0.48
C ILE A 80 -12.59 1.16 -0.64
N ILE A 81 -12.14 1.80 0.45
CA ILE A 81 -11.07 2.81 0.41
C ILE A 81 -9.76 2.20 -0.09
N VAL A 82 -9.36 1.06 0.47
CA VAL A 82 -8.13 0.36 0.08
C VAL A 82 -8.21 -0.11 -1.37
N LEU A 83 -9.35 -0.71 -1.76
CA LEU A 83 -9.53 -1.22 -3.12
C LEU A 83 -9.50 -0.10 -4.15
N SER A 84 -10.09 1.06 -3.85
CA SER A 84 -9.99 2.24 -4.71
C SER A 84 -8.52 2.65 -4.92
N SER A 85 -7.73 2.71 -3.84
CA SER A 85 -6.29 2.98 -3.93
C SER A 85 -5.57 1.93 -4.79
N TRP A 86 -5.91 0.65 -4.65
CA TRP A 86 -5.27 -0.43 -5.41
C TRP A 86 -5.67 -0.39 -6.88
N VAL A 87 -6.94 -0.20 -7.21
CA VAL A 87 -7.39 -0.08 -8.60
C VAL A 87 -6.62 1.03 -9.32
N PHE A 88 -6.63 2.24 -8.76
CA PHE A 88 -5.88 3.35 -9.33
C PHE A 88 -4.37 3.06 -9.42
N GLY A 89 -3.78 2.48 -8.37
CA GLY A 89 -2.37 2.16 -8.31
C GLY A 89 -1.95 1.06 -9.29
N TYR A 90 -2.77 0.04 -9.51
CA TYR A 90 -2.49 -1.03 -10.47
C TYR A 90 -2.56 -0.53 -11.92
N PHE A 91 -3.57 0.31 -12.23
CA PHE A 91 -3.64 0.93 -13.56
C PHE A 91 -2.44 1.84 -13.80
N ALA A 92 -2.05 2.67 -12.84
CA ALA A 92 -0.86 3.50 -12.93
C ALA A 92 0.42 2.65 -13.10
N MET A 93 0.59 1.60 -12.30
CA MET A 93 1.75 0.70 -12.36
C MET A 93 1.86 -0.02 -13.70
N LYS A 94 0.74 -0.33 -14.35
CA LYS A 94 0.75 -0.94 -15.69
C LYS A 94 1.39 -0.02 -16.73
N HIS A 95 1.13 1.29 -16.65
CA HIS A 95 1.46 2.24 -17.72
C HIS A 95 2.69 3.11 -17.41
N LEU A 96 3.02 3.30 -16.13
CA LEU A 96 4.16 4.12 -15.71
C LEU A 96 5.37 3.26 -15.32
N PRO A 97 6.61 3.79 -15.46
CA PRO A 97 7.80 3.18 -14.89
C PRO A 97 7.72 3.03 -13.38
N ILE A 98 8.23 1.91 -12.85
CA ILE A 98 8.22 1.67 -11.40
C ILE A 98 9.06 2.70 -10.64
N THR A 99 10.11 3.21 -11.28
CA THR A 99 10.99 4.27 -10.75
C THR A 99 10.32 5.65 -10.62
N ILE A 100 9.14 5.84 -11.25
CA ILE A 100 8.26 7.00 -11.04
C ILE A 100 7.18 6.67 -10.00
N VAL A 101 6.61 5.48 -10.08
CA VAL A 101 5.54 5.04 -9.16
C VAL A 101 6.03 4.97 -7.72
N GLY A 102 7.24 4.46 -7.50
CA GLY A 102 7.84 4.32 -6.17
C GLY A 102 7.94 5.65 -5.41
N PRO A 103 8.67 6.65 -5.90
CA PRO A 103 8.80 7.95 -5.25
C PRO A 103 7.46 8.65 -4.98
N ILE A 104 6.49 8.60 -5.91
CA ILE A 104 5.16 9.19 -5.67
C ILE A 104 4.43 8.45 -4.54
N ASN A 105 4.49 7.13 -4.49
CA ASN A 105 3.93 6.38 -3.38
C ASN A 105 4.62 6.66 -2.04
N ALA A 106 5.92 6.98 -2.05
CA ALA A 106 6.67 7.34 -0.87
C ALA A 106 6.30 8.72 -0.29
N THR A 107 5.57 9.57 -1.04
CA THR A 107 5.03 10.83 -0.52
C THR A 107 3.76 10.66 0.34
N ARG A 108 3.17 9.46 0.41
CA ARG A 108 1.96 9.21 1.23
C ARG A 108 2.05 9.68 2.67
N PRO A 109 3.17 9.51 3.43
CA PRO A 109 3.27 10.04 4.78
C PRO A 109 3.05 11.55 4.87
N VAL A 110 3.51 12.29 3.86
CA VAL A 110 3.26 13.74 3.75
C VAL A 110 1.79 14.03 3.58
N MET A 111 1.09 13.27 2.73
CA MET A 111 -0.36 13.41 2.53
C MET A 111 -1.14 13.05 3.80
N VAL A 112 -0.71 12.02 4.55
CA VAL A 112 -1.30 11.66 5.85
C VAL A 112 -1.11 12.80 6.85
N LEU A 113 0.07 13.42 6.90
CA LEU A 113 0.36 14.53 7.79
C LEU A 113 -0.51 15.77 7.47
N ILE A 114 -0.61 16.13 6.19
CA ILE A 114 -1.50 17.20 5.74
C ILE A 114 -2.96 16.88 6.09
N GLY A 115 -3.38 15.62 5.87
CA GLY A 115 -4.71 15.16 6.25
C GLY A 115 -4.96 15.27 7.76
N ALA A 116 -3.99 14.92 8.59
CA ALA A 116 -4.07 15.05 10.05
C ALA A 116 -4.20 16.54 10.49
N MET A 117 -3.46 17.43 9.83
CA MET A 117 -3.58 18.86 10.05
C MET A 117 -5.01 19.37 9.72
N LEU A 118 -5.56 18.98 8.58
CA LEU A 118 -6.86 19.44 8.12
C LEU A 118 -8.04 18.84 8.91
N VAL A 119 -7.93 17.56 9.29
CA VAL A 119 -9.03 16.82 9.95
C VAL A 119 -8.97 16.94 11.47
N PHE A 120 -7.78 16.88 12.05
CA PHE A 120 -7.58 16.88 13.51
C PHE A 120 -7.06 18.22 14.06
N GLY A 121 -6.80 19.22 13.19
CA GLY A 121 -6.27 20.53 13.60
C GLY A 121 -4.84 20.46 14.16
N GLU A 122 -4.07 19.40 13.83
CA GLU A 122 -2.68 19.25 14.27
C GLU A 122 -1.81 20.37 13.68
N GLN A 123 -0.95 20.97 14.51
CA GLN A 123 -0.01 21.99 14.05
C GLN A 123 1.30 21.32 13.66
N LEU A 124 1.80 21.64 12.47
CA LEU A 124 3.07 21.14 11.99
C LEU A 124 4.23 21.95 12.57
N ASN A 125 5.24 21.24 13.08
CA ASN A 125 6.49 21.87 13.49
C ASN A 125 7.43 22.13 12.29
N ALA A 126 8.53 22.85 12.52
CA ALA A 126 9.47 23.24 11.47
C ALA A 126 10.07 22.04 10.71
N TRP A 127 10.36 20.93 11.38
CA TRP A 127 10.86 19.70 10.75
C TRP A 127 9.84 19.04 9.84
N GLN A 128 8.59 19.03 10.26
CA GLN A 128 7.49 18.49 9.46
C GLN A 128 7.24 19.33 8.21
N TRP A 129 7.28 20.66 8.33
CA TRP A 129 7.24 21.57 7.18
C TRP A 129 8.41 21.36 6.21
N ALA A 130 9.63 21.17 6.73
CA ALA A 130 10.80 20.83 5.89
C ALA A 130 10.57 19.53 5.11
N GLY A 131 10.01 18.48 5.75
CA GLY A 131 9.64 17.23 5.10
C GLY A 131 8.61 17.40 3.99
N VAL A 132 7.57 18.21 4.22
CA VAL A 132 6.55 18.54 3.21
C VAL A 132 7.18 19.26 2.01
N LEU A 133 8.02 20.27 2.26
CA LEU A 133 8.69 21.02 1.19
C LEU A 133 9.61 20.13 0.35
N LEU A 134 10.39 19.24 0.98
CA LEU A 134 11.25 18.28 0.27
C LEU A 134 10.44 17.34 -0.61
N ALA A 135 9.29 16.85 -0.15
CA ALA A 135 8.41 16.00 -0.94
C ALA A 135 7.81 16.76 -2.15
N ILE A 136 7.43 18.01 -1.97
CA ILE A 136 6.93 18.87 -3.07
C ILE A 136 8.05 19.11 -4.10
N ILE A 137 9.26 19.45 -3.67
CA ILE A 137 10.41 19.65 -4.56
C ILE A 137 10.72 18.37 -5.33
N SER A 138 10.74 17.21 -4.66
CA SER A 138 10.94 15.92 -5.30
C SER A 138 9.89 15.66 -6.37
N PHE A 139 8.60 15.92 -6.10
CA PHE A 139 7.54 15.74 -7.10
C PHE A 139 7.77 16.59 -8.36
N PHE A 140 8.20 17.85 -8.22
CA PHE A 140 8.53 18.70 -9.36
C PHE A 140 9.77 18.22 -10.12
N MET A 141 10.79 17.74 -9.43
CA MET A 141 11.98 17.18 -10.07
C MET A 141 11.66 15.89 -10.81
N LEU A 142 10.86 15.01 -10.20
CA LEU A 142 10.39 13.78 -10.84
C LEU A 142 9.58 14.08 -12.12
N SER A 143 8.76 15.13 -12.10
CA SER A 143 8.04 15.62 -13.29
C SER A 143 8.99 15.99 -14.41
N ARG A 144 10.12 16.65 -14.10
CA ARG A 144 11.15 16.98 -15.10
C ARG A 144 11.90 15.75 -15.61
N SER A 145 12.21 14.80 -14.74
CA SER A 145 12.81 13.51 -15.11
C SER A 145 11.88 12.71 -16.02
N GLY A 146 10.58 12.64 -15.71
CA GLY A 146 9.57 11.95 -16.50
C GLY A 146 9.40 12.51 -17.90
N LYS A 147 9.48 13.84 -18.07
CA LYS A 147 9.42 14.48 -19.40
C LYS A 147 10.48 13.98 -20.36
N LYS A 148 11.68 13.63 -19.87
CA LYS A 148 12.76 13.06 -20.70
C LYS A 148 12.43 11.66 -21.22
N GLU A 149 11.43 11.00 -20.64
CA GLU A 149 10.90 9.69 -21.05
C GLU A 149 9.56 9.79 -21.78
N GLY A 150 9.15 11.02 -22.15
CA GLY A 150 7.89 11.27 -22.84
C GLY A 150 6.66 11.28 -21.91
N ILE A 151 6.84 11.32 -20.59
CA ILE A 151 5.74 11.36 -19.63
C ILE A 151 5.44 12.81 -19.27
N ASP A 152 4.28 13.30 -19.69
CA ASP A 152 3.81 14.64 -19.32
C ASP A 152 2.94 14.58 -18.06
N PHE A 153 3.51 14.99 -16.92
CA PHE A 153 2.82 15.00 -15.63
C PHE A 153 1.55 15.86 -15.60
N LYS A 154 1.40 16.81 -16.55
CA LYS A 154 0.20 17.64 -16.61
C LYS A 154 -0.96 16.99 -17.38
N HIS A 155 -0.65 16.15 -18.38
CA HIS A 155 -1.66 15.63 -19.28
C HIS A 155 -1.75 14.11 -19.27
N ASP A 156 -0.83 13.40 -18.61
CA ASP A 156 -0.88 11.95 -18.51
C ASP A 156 -1.89 11.51 -17.43
N LYS A 157 -2.99 10.89 -17.88
CA LYS A 157 -4.04 10.36 -17.00
C LYS A 157 -3.53 9.36 -15.97
N TRP A 158 -2.44 8.63 -16.26
CA TRP A 158 -1.90 7.63 -15.34
C TRP A 158 -1.18 8.26 -14.16
N ILE A 159 -0.64 9.47 -14.31
CA ILE A 159 -0.13 10.28 -13.19
C ILE A 159 -1.28 10.69 -12.27
N TYR A 160 -2.42 11.11 -12.82
CA TYR A 160 -3.61 11.41 -11.99
C TYR A 160 -4.11 10.18 -11.25
N PHE A 161 -4.14 9.01 -11.90
CA PHE A 161 -4.48 7.76 -11.25
C PHE A 161 -3.51 7.44 -10.10
N LEU A 162 -2.22 7.68 -10.29
CA LEU A 162 -1.21 7.43 -9.25
C LEU A 162 -1.37 8.39 -8.07
N VAL A 163 -1.65 9.65 -8.32
CA VAL A 163 -1.92 10.65 -7.26
C VAL A 163 -3.21 10.27 -6.50
N LEU A 164 -4.29 9.90 -7.19
CA LEU A 164 -5.50 9.41 -6.55
C LEU A 164 -5.25 8.15 -5.71
N ALA A 165 -4.44 7.22 -6.21
CA ALA A 165 -4.02 6.05 -5.45
C ALA A 165 -3.27 6.43 -4.16
N ALA A 166 -2.40 7.44 -4.23
CA ALA A 166 -1.67 7.92 -3.08
C ALA A 166 -2.60 8.61 -2.06
N ILE A 167 -3.54 9.44 -2.51
CA ILE A 167 -4.55 10.09 -1.67
C ILE A 167 -5.46 9.05 -0.99
N CYS A 168 -6.04 8.13 -1.76
CA CYS A 168 -6.86 7.05 -1.19
C CYS A 168 -6.06 6.19 -0.20
N GLY A 169 -4.78 5.93 -0.50
CA GLY A 169 -3.88 5.23 0.40
C GLY A 169 -3.56 5.99 1.68
N ALA A 170 -3.49 7.33 1.63
CA ALA A 170 -3.33 8.17 2.81
C ALA A 170 -4.61 8.17 3.67
N ILE A 171 -5.78 8.31 3.03
CA ILE A 171 -7.09 8.19 3.71
C ILE A 171 -7.22 6.82 4.37
N SER A 172 -6.82 5.74 3.69
CA SER A 172 -6.80 4.39 4.28
C SER A 172 -5.92 4.31 5.52
N GLY A 173 -4.74 4.93 5.50
CA GLY A 173 -3.84 4.95 6.66
C GLY A 173 -4.43 5.71 7.87
N LEU A 174 -5.09 6.84 7.64
CA LEU A 174 -5.82 7.59 8.69
C LEU A 174 -6.98 6.76 9.23
N TYR A 175 -7.70 6.09 8.35
CA TYR A 175 -8.82 5.22 8.73
C TYR A 175 -8.34 3.99 9.52
N ASP A 176 -7.19 3.40 9.18
CA ASP A 176 -6.57 2.33 9.95
C ASP A 176 -6.24 2.75 11.39
N LYS A 177 -5.72 3.98 11.55
CA LYS A 177 -5.48 4.56 12.88
C LYS A 177 -6.78 4.63 13.68
N PHE A 178 -7.88 5.08 13.07
CA PHE A 178 -9.20 5.12 13.72
C PHE A 178 -9.72 3.73 14.10
N LEU A 179 -9.57 2.72 13.22
CA LEU A 179 -10.04 1.36 13.51
C LEU A 179 -9.28 0.70 14.67
N MET A 180 -7.97 0.92 14.77
CA MET A 180 -7.07 0.22 15.69
C MET A 180 -6.79 0.99 16.99
N ALA A 181 -6.99 2.31 17.00
CA ALA A 181 -6.77 3.11 18.21
C ALA A 181 -7.71 2.64 19.35
N PRO A 182 -7.24 2.65 20.61
CA PRO A 182 -8.08 2.34 21.76
C PRO A 182 -9.34 3.21 21.82
N VAL A 183 -10.43 2.66 22.32
CA VAL A 183 -11.71 3.39 22.48
C VAL A 183 -11.53 4.66 23.32
N ALA A 184 -10.67 4.62 24.33
CA ALA A 184 -10.32 5.77 25.16
C ALA A 184 -9.72 6.95 24.36
N ASN A 185 -9.14 6.66 23.19
CA ASN A 185 -8.53 7.64 22.28
C ASN A 185 -9.42 7.93 21.05
N GLY A 186 -10.70 7.64 21.14
CA GLY A 186 -11.68 7.88 20.06
C GLY A 186 -11.61 6.87 18.91
N GLY A 187 -10.88 5.78 19.04
CA GLY A 187 -10.84 4.68 18.07
C GLY A 187 -11.85 3.58 18.35
N LEU A 188 -11.81 2.51 17.57
CA LEU A 188 -12.68 1.34 17.72
C LEU A 188 -12.01 0.15 18.43
N GLY A 189 -10.70 0.19 18.69
CA GLY A 189 -9.93 -0.85 19.36
C GLY A 189 -9.96 -2.22 18.67
N MET A 190 -10.13 -2.26 17.36
CA MET A 190 -10.29 -3.51 16.62
C MET A 190 -8.99 -4.30 16.54
N SER A 191 -9.10 -5.63 16.69
CA SER A 191 -8.01 -6.55 16.44
C SER A 191 -7.54 -6.47 14.96
N ARG A 192 -6.23 -6.45 14.76
CA ARG A 192 -5.62 -6.39 13.41
C ARG A 192 -5.96 -7.61 12.59
N MET A 193 -5.97 -8.80 13.21
CA MET A 193 -6.31 -10.03 12.50
C MET A 193 -7.76 -10.04 12.03
N VAL A 194 -8.68 -9.49 12.81
CA VAL A 194 -10.07 -9.29 12.40
C VAL A 194 -10.14 -8.39 11.18
N VAL A 195 -9.51 -7.20 11.26
CA VAL A 195 -9.51 -6.25 10.15
C VAL A 195 -8.88 -6.87 8.92
N GLN A 196 -7.67 -7.44 9.02
CA GLN A 196 -6.93 -7.95 7.87
C GLN A 196 -7.59 -9.18 7.23
N SER A 197 -8.15 -10.08 8.02
CA SER A 197 -8.80 -11.28 7.49
C SER A 197 -10.09 -10.94 6.75
N TRP A 198 -10.94 -10.14 7.36
CA TRP A 198 -12.24 -9.81 6.77
C TRP A 198 -12.16 -8.82 5.61
N TYR A 199 -11.22 -7.84 5.62
CA TYR A 199 -11.13 -6.93 4.47
C TYR A 199 -10.67 -7.65 3.20
N ASN A 200 -9.82 -8.69 3.30
CA ASN A 200 -9.44 -9.51 2.15
C ASN A 200 -10.65 -10.20 1.51
N ILE A 201 -11.54 -10.76 2.33
CA ILE A 201 -12.79 -11.40 1.85
C ILE A 201 -13.66 -10.38 1.13
N TYR A 202 -13.89 -9.21 1.74
CA TYR A 202 -14.71 -8.16 1.11
C TYR A 202 -14.09 -7.63 -0.18
N GLN A 203 -12.77 -7.45 -0.23
CA GLN A 203 -12.08 -7.05 -1.44
C GLN A 203 -12.19 -8.11 -2.54
N CYS A 204 -12.06 -9.38 -2.19
CA CYS A 204 -12.24 -10.49 -3.13
C CYS A 204 -13.66 -10.50 -3.71
N ALA A 205 -14.68 -10.35 -2.89
CA ALA A 205 -16.07 -10.30 -3.34
C ALA A 205 -16.34 -9.09 -4.25
N MET A 206 -15.85 -7.90 -3.89
CA MET A 206 -15.97 -6.69 -4.70
C MET A 206 -15.22 -6.83 -6.04
N MET A 207 -14.00 -7.37 -6.02
CA MET A 207 -13.22 -7.58 -7.24
C MET A 207 -13.78 -8.69 -8.13
N PHE A 208 -14.35 -9.73 -7.54
CA PHE A 208 -15.09 -10.75 -8.31
C PHE A 208 -16.25 -10.11 -9.08
N THR A 209 -17.05 -9.29 -8.39
CA THR A 209 -18.16 -8.55 -9.01
C THR A 209 -17.66 -7.61 -10.10
N ALA A 210 -16.61 -6.83 -9.82
CA ALA A 210 -16.00 -5.94 -10.82
C ALA A 210 -15.45 -6.72 -12.03
N MET A 211 -14.81 -7.87 -11.81
CA MET A 211 -14.32 -8.73 -12.90
C MET A 211 -15.46 -9.24 -13.77
N MET A 212 -16.56 -9.72 -13.16
CA MET A 212 -17.71 -10.25 -13.89
C MET A 212 -18.48 -9.17 -14.67
N LEU A 213 -18.58 -7.96 -14.13
CA LEU A 213 -19.35 -6.89 -14.77
C LEU A 213 -18.53 -6.08 -15.77
N LEU A 214 -17.24 -5.82 -15.50
CA LEU A 214 -16.44 -4.87 -16.29
C LEU A 214 -15.53 -5.56 -17.30
N TRP A 215 -14.89 -6.66 -16.92
CA TRP A 215 -13.89 -7.31 -17.77
C TRP A 215 -14.42 -8.51 -18.53
N TRP A 216 -15.15 -9.41 -17.87
CA TRP A 216 -15.64 -10.67 -18.46
C TRP A 216 -16.46 -10.48 -19.74
N PRO A 217 -17.42 -9.52 -19.82
CA PRO A 217 -18.19 -9.29 -21.04
C PRO A 217 -17.35 -8.74 -22.20
N LYS A 218 -16.26 -8.02 -21.88
CA LYS A 218 -15.40 -7.36 -22.87
C LYS A 218 -14.06 -8.06 -23.07
N ARG A 219 -13.88 -9.28 -22.53
CA ARG A 219 -12.59 -10.00 -22.52
C ARG A 219 -12.00 -10.24 -23.91
N ALA A 220 -12.84 -10.41 -24.94
CA ALA A 220 -12.39 -10.62 -26.31
C ALA A 220 -11.79 -9.36 -26.96
N ASN A 221 -12.24 -8.16 -26.50
CA ASN A 221 -11.86 -6.88 -27.07
C ASN A 221 -10.91 -6.06 -26.17
N THR A 222 -10.49 -6.64 -25.04
CA THR A 222 -9.59 -5.97 -24.09
C THR A 222 -8.31 -6.77 -23.88
N THR A 223 -7.36 -6.23 -23.13
CA THR A 223 -6.13 -6.96 -22.78
C THR A 223 -6.48 -8.30 -22.16
N PRO A 224 -5.91 -9.43 -22.68
CA PRO A 224 -6.17 -10.77 -22.14
C PRO A 224 -5.57 -10.94 -20.74
N LEU A 225 -5.89 -12.05 -20.11
CA LEU A 225 -5.22 -12.54 -18.90
C LEU A 225 -4.34 -13.73 -19.30
N HIS A 226 -3.04 -13.57 -19.10
CA HIS A 226 -2.07 -14.66 -19.20
C HIS A 226 -1.59 -15.04 -17.81
N TRP A 227 -1.56 -16.34 -17.53
CA TRP A 227 -1.07 -16.82 -16.25
C TRP A 227 0.44 -16.61 -16.14
N HIS A 228 0.84 -15.98 -15.02
CA HIS A 228 2.25 -15.85 -14.60
C HIS A 228 2.37 -16.12 -13.10
N TRP A 229 3.39 -16.81 -12.69
CA TRP A 229 3.66 -17.05 -11.27
C TRP A 229 3.82 -15.76 -10.44
N SER A 230 4.22 -14.68 -11.08
CA SER A 230 4.25 -13.36 -10.44
C SER A 230 2.92 -12.93 -9.85
N ILE A 231 1.78 -13.43 -10.37
CA ILE A 231 0.43 -13.14 -9.82
C ILE A 231 0.27 -13.74 -8.42
N VAL A 232 0.77 -14.96 -8.21
CA VAL A 232 0.76 -15.60 -6.87
C VAL A 232 1.74 -14.88 -5.94
N PHE A 233 2.94 -14.56 -6.43
CA PHE A 233 3.94 -13.87 -5.63
C PHE A 233 3.50 -12.49 -5.14
N ILE A 234 2.69 -11.76 -5.89
CA ILE A 234 2.09 -10.51 -5.40
C ILE A 234 1.41 -10.75 -4.04
N SER A 235 0.55 -11.74 -3.97
CA SER A 235 -0.25 -12.02 -2.76
C SER A 235 0.60 -12.56 -1.61
N VAL A 236 1.56 -13.43 -1.91
CA VAL A 236 2.48 -14.00 -0.91
C VAL A 236 3.34 -12.89 -0.29
N PHE A 237 3.99 -12.07 -1.12
CA PHE A 237 4.85 -10.98 -0.62
C PHE A 237 4.06 -9.90 0.10
N LEU A 238 2.85 -9.57 -0.37
CA LEU A 238 1.98 -8.61 0.32
C LEU A 238 1.55 -9.13 1.69
N SER A 239 1.04 -10.37 1.74
CA SER A 239 0.58 -10.97 2.99
C SER A 239 1.71 -11.15 3.99
N ALA A 240 2.89 -11.57 3.54
CA ALA A 240 4.08 -11.69 4.37
C ALA A 240 4.57 -10.31 4.87
N ALA A 241 4.59 -9.29 3.99
CA ALA A 241 4.97 -7.93 4.36
C ALA A 241 4.03 -7.36 5.43
N ASP A 242 2.73 -7.55 5.27
CA ASP A 242 1.72 -7.08 6.21
C ASP A 242 1.81 -7.83 7.55
N PHE A 243 1.98 -9.14 7.51
CA PHE A 243 2.15 -9.95 8.71
C PHE A 243 3.40 -9.52 9.52
N VAL A 244 4.56 -9.41 8.86
CA VAL A 244 5.81 -8.98 9.53
C VAL A 244 5.70 -7.55 10.04
N TYR A 245 4.97 -6.67 9.35
CA TYR A 245 4.68 -5.32 9.80
C TYR A 245 3.85 -5.31 11.08
N LEU A 246 2.79 -6.11 11.12
CA LEU A 246 1.93 -6.23 12.31
C LEU A 246 2.71 -6.83 13.50
N TYR A 247 3.56 -7.82 13.22
CA TYR A 247 4.44 -8.40 14.23
C TYR A 247 5.42 -7.36 14.79
N ALA A 248 6.04 -6.53 13.93
CA ALA A 248 6.91 -5.44 14.39
C ALA A 248 6.15 -4.47 15.32
N LEU A 249 4.90 -4.15 15.00
CA LEU A 249 4.08 -3.23 15.80
C LEU A 249 3.61 -3.83 17.12
N SER A 250 3.49 -5.14 17.25
CA SER A 250 3.09 -5.80 18.49
C SER A 250 4.22 -5.89 19.52
N MET A 251 5.48 -5.62 19.13
CA MET A 251 6.61 -5.69 20.06
C MET A 251 6.61 -4.51 21.05
N PRO A 252 6.95 -4.76 22.33
CA PRO A 252 7.17 -3.69 23.31
C PRO A 252 8.21 -2.67 22.79
N ALA A 253 7.98 -1.40 23.01
CA ALA A 253 8.82 -0.30 22.54
C ALA A 253 8.85 -0.07 21.01
N ALA A 254 8.01 -0.71 20.22
CA ALA A 254 7.89 -0.39 18.80
C ALA A 254 7.17 0.96 18.62
N MET A 255 7.87 1.90 17.98
CA MET A 255 7.27 3.20 17.64
C MET A 255 6.56 3.07 16.29
N ILE A 256 5.23 3.25 16.28
CA ILE A 256 4.39 3.12 15.08
C ILE A 256 4.87 4.05 13.96
N SER A 257 5.27 5.27 14.30
CA SER A 257 5.81 6.25 13.34
C SER A 257 7.08 5.72 12.64
N ILE A 258 8.02 5.14 13.40
CA ILE A 258 9.27 4.62 12.85
C ILE A 258 9.00 3.40 11.97
N VAL A 259 8.19 2.45 12.46
CA VAL A 259 7.85 1.23 11.70
C VAL A 259 7.17 1.59 10.38
N SER A 260 6.23 2.54 10.40
CA SER A 260 5.54 3.02 9.20
C SER A 260 6.49 3.72 8.22
N MET A 261 7.43 4.52 8.71
CA MET A 261 8.41 5.19 7.86
C MET A 261 9.41 4.21 7.24
N VAL A 262 9.96 3.30 8.05
CA VAL A 262 10.87 2.25 7.53
C VAL A 262 10.18 1.42 6.46
N ARG A 263 8.89 1.12 6.65
CA ARG A 263 8.09 0.40 5.64
C ARG A 263 7.99 1.16 4.31
N ARG A 264 7.96 2.50 4.32
CA ARG A 264 7.99 3.30 3.08
C ARG A 264 9.34 3.22 2.37
N GLY A 265 10.41 2.82 3.05
CA GLY A 265 11.71 2.47 2.44
C GLY A 265 11.63 1.32 1.45
N SER A 266 10.51 0.59 1.35
CA SER A 266 10.21 -0.38 0.28
C SER A 266 10.46 0.18 -1.12
N VAL A 267 10.30 1.48 -1.29
CA VAL A 267 10.58 2.17 -2.56
C VAL A 267 12.02 2.00 -3.02
N ILE A 268 12.99 1.87 -2.10
CA ILE A 268 14.40 1.65 -2.44
C ILE A 268 14.55 0.29 -3.14
N VAL A 269 13.94 -0.74 -2.57
CA VAL A 269 13.99 -2.10 -3.12
C VAL A 269 13.27 -2.15 -4.46
N SER A 270 12.04 -1.62 -4.54
CA SER A 270 11.29 -1.61 -5.79
C SER A 270 11.97 -0.77 -6.88
N PHE A 271 12.67 0.31 -6.50
CA PHE A 271 13.43 1.14 -7.42
C PHE A 271 14.65 0.38 -7.98
N LEU A 272 15.49 -0.20 -7.10
CA LEU A 272 16.71 -0.90 -7.50
C LEU A 272 16.40 -2.12 -8.38
N PHE A 273 15.53 -2.99 -7.91
CA PHE A 273 15.13 -4.18 -8.66
C PHE A 273 14.31 -3.85 -9.91
N GLY A 274 13.44 -2.85 -9.81
CA GLY A 274 12.66 -2.37 -10.94
C GLY A 274 13.53 -1.80 -12.05
N ALA A 275 14.51 -0.97 -11.71
CA ALA A 275 15.47 -0.42 -12.64
C ALA A 275 16.32 -1.51 -13.34
N ALA A 276 16.78 -2.51 -12.56
CA ALA A 276 17.58 -3.62 -13.07
C ALA A 276 16.76 -4.56 -13.98
N ILE A 277 15.56 -4.96 -13.57
CA ILE A 277 14.72 -5.95 -14.28
C ILE A 277 14.05 -5.35 -15.51
N PHE A 278 13.59 -4.09 -15.43
CA PHE A 278 12.84 -3.45 -16.51
C PHE A 278 13.72 -2.57 -17.41
N HIS A 279 15.03 -2.46 -17.12
CA HIS A 279 15.99 -1.64 -17.87
C HIS A 279 15.50 -0.20 -18.07
N GLU A 280 14.97 0.41 -17.01
CA GLU A 280 14.41 1.75 -17.08
C GLU A 280 15.49 2.82 -17.32
N LYS A 281 15.13 3.87 -18.06
CA LYS A 281 16.02 4.94 -18.48
C LYS A 281 16.07 6.09 -17.44
N ASN A 282 17.03 7.01 -17.59
CA ASN A 282 17.14 8.24 -16.79
C ASN A 282 17.25 8.02 -15.27
N LEU A 283 17.92 6.97 -14.85
CA LEU A 283 18.00 6.60 -13.42
C LEU A 283 18.65 7.69 -12.55
N LYS A 284 19.67 8.40 -13.08
CA LYS A 284 20.39 9.44 -12.28
C LYS A 284 19.45 10.52 -11.74
N GLY A 285 18.56 11.07 -12.56
CA GLY A 285 17.57 12.05 -12.11
C GLY A 285 16.61 11.47 -11.07
N LYS A 286 16.09 10.28 -11.34
CA LYS A 286 15.15 9.58 -10.44
C LYS A 286 15.77 9.16 -9.10
N ILE A 287 17.08 8.87 -9.05
CA ILE A 287 17.81 8.62 -7.80
C ILE A 287 17.83 9.88 -6.93
N VAL A 288 18.07 11.04 -7.52
CA VAL A 288 18.06 12.31 -6.77
C VAL A 288 16.65 12.56 -6.20
N ASP A 289 15.60 12.32 -7.00
CA ASP A 289 14.22 12.45 -6.55
C ASP A 289 13.90 11.49 -5.38
N LEU A 290 14.35 10.24 -5.49
CA LEU A 290 14.21 9.25 -4.42
C LEU A 290 14.92 9.70 -3.13
N LEU A 291 16.15 10.21 -3.25
CA LEU A 291 16.91 10.69 -2.08
C LEU A 291 16.21 11.88 -1.40
N LEU A 292 15.63 12.80 -2.17
CA LEU A 292 14.86 13.92 -1.60
C LEU A 292 13.61 13.43 -0.84
N VAL A 293 12.89 12.45 -1.37
CA VAL A 293 11.75 11.86 -0.65
C VAL A 293 12.20 11.18 0.64
N LEU A 294 13.32 10.43 0.60
CA LEU A 294 13.87 9.78 1.79
C LEU A 294 14.32 10.80 2.85
N LEU A 295 14.99 11.88 2.43
CA LEU A 295 15.33 12.98 3.33
C LEU A 295 14.09 13.64 3.92
N GLY A 296 13.04 13.85 3.11
CA GLY A 296 11.75 14.34 3.58
C GLY A 296 11.14 13.42 4.65
N MET A 297 11.20 12.10 4.47
CA MET A 297 10.74 11.15 5.48
C MET A 297 11.56 11.23 6.78
N ILE A 298 12.88 11.43 6.69
CA ILE A 298 13.73 11.62 7.86
C ILE A 298 13.34 12.91 8.62
N CYS A 299 13.11 14.01 7.91
CA CYS A 299 12.63 15.26 8.53
C CYS A 299 11.27 15.04 9.22
N LEU A 300 10.32 14.35 8.59
CA LEU A 300 9.04 14.01 9.21
C LEU A 300 9.22 13.17 10.48
N TYR A 301 10.15 12.21 10.45
CA TYR A 301 10.47 11.38 11.61
C TYR A 301 11.04 12.20 12.77
N ILE A 302 12.00 13.08 12.50
CA ILE A 302 12.58 13.97 13.53
C ILE A 302 11.48 14.86 14.13
N GLY A 303 10.60 15.39 13.29
CA GLY A 303 9.49 16.23 13.72
C GLY A 303 8.36 15.49 14.45
N SER A 304 8.30 14.17 14.38
CA SER A 304 7.30 13.36 15.09
C SER A 304 7.75 12.88 16.49
N ARG A 305 9.01 13.17 16.85
CA ARG A 305 9.57 12.97 18.20
C ARG A 305 9.32 14.16 19.09
#